data_bee02e3af045d32d63e67271967254a6
#
_entry.id   bee02e3af045d32d63e67271967254a6
#
_cell.length_a   1.000
_cell.length_b   1.000
_cell.length_c   1.000
_cell.angle_alpha   90.00
_cell.angle_beta   90.00
_cell.angle_gamma   90.00
#
_symmetry.space_group_name_H-M   'P 1'
#
loop_
_entity.id
_entity.type
_entity.pdbx_description
1 polymer ?
#
loop_
_entity_poly.entity_id
_entity_poly.type
_entity_poly.pdbx_seq_one_letter_code
_entity_poly.pdbx_strand_id
1 'polypeptide(L)' 'MKTCTISGNKFAANTKNFYLNKNSEDGLHPYHKDFDNFRRVTNASVEQVRKLVNLINN' A
#
# COMPACT_ATOMS: atom_id res chain seq x y z
N MET A 1 -12.85 -5.93 -4.51
CA MET A 1 -11.39 -5.76 -4.45
C MET A 1 -11.04 -4.37 -3.92
N LYS A 2 -9.86 -4.24 -3.36
CA LYS A 2 -9.39 -2.98 -2.79
C LYS A 2 -8.22 -2.46 -3.62
N THR A 3 -8.26 -1.17 -3.96
CA THR A 3 -7.17 -0.53 -4.72
C THR A 3 -6.05 -0.09 -3.78
N CYS A 4 -4.82 -0.53 -4.08
CA CYS A 4 -3.64 -0.05 -3.38
C CYS A 4 -3.37 1.41 -3.80
N THR A 5 -3.33 2.32 -2.82
CA THR A 5 -3.16 3.75 -3.12
C THR A 5 -1.75 4.11 -3.57
N ILE A 6 -0.78 3.20 -3.38
CA ILE A 6 0.60 3.44 -3.82
C ILE A 6 0.79 3.01 -5.27
N SER A 7 0.39 1.78 -5.61
CA SER A 7 0.60 1.24 -6.95
C SER A 7 -0.56 1.46 -7.91
N GLY A 8 -1.76 1.70 -7.39
CA GLY A 8 -2.96 1.78 -8.20
C GLY A 8 -3.52 0.43 -8.62
N ASN A 9 -2.87 -0.65 -8.26
CA ASN A 9 -3.34 -2.00 -8.59
C ASN A 9 -4.41 -2.45 -7.60
N LYS A 10 -5.26 -3.37 -8.04
CA LYS A 10 -6.33 -3.94 -7.22
C LYS A 10 -5.92 -5.30 -6.69
N PHE A 11 -6.22 -5.53 -5.40
CA PHE A 11 -5.94 -6.79 -4.72
C PHE A 11 -7.17 -7.22 -3.93
N ALA A 12 -7.27 -8.50 -3.63
CA ALA A 12 -8.34 -8.99 -2.76
C ALA A 12 -8.28 -8.26 -1.41
N ALA A 13 -9.43 -7.79 -0.93
CA ALA A 13 -9.52 -7.01 0.31
C ALA A 13 -9.50 -7.95 1.52
N ASN A 14 -8.32 -8.43 1.89
CA ASN A 14 -8.13 -9.35 3.01
C ASN A 14 -6.78 -9.11 3.69
N THR A 15 -6.55 -9.81 4.79
CA THR A 15 -5.33 -9.66 5.60
C THR A 15 -4.10 -10.31 4.98
N LYS A 16 -4.25 -11.07 3.89
CA LYS A 16 -3.11 -11.55 3.12
C LYS A 16 -2.42 -10.40 2.38
N ASN A 17 -3.22 -9.44 1.90
CA ASN A 17 -2.73 -8.34 1.06
C ASN A 17 -2.58 -7.02 1.81
N PHE A 18 -3.35 -6.81 2.87
CA PHE A 18 -3.37 -5.55 3.61
C PHE A 18 -3.27 -5.81 5.11
N TYR A 19 -2.49 -4.98 5.81
CA TYR A 19 -2.45 -5.04 7.26
C TYR A 19 -3.74 -4.48 7.86
N LEU A 20 -4.09 -4.96 9.05
CA LEU A 20 -5.24 -4.44 9.79
C LEU A 20 -5.01 -2.99 10.21
N ASN A 21 -6.05 -2.17 10.06
CA ASN A 21 -6.04 -0.78 10.50
C ASN A 21 -7.40 -0.41 11.06
N LYS A 22 -7.47 -0.24 12.38
CA LYS A 22 -8.72 0.06 13.08
C LYS A 22 -9.35 1.40 12.67
N ASN A 23 -8.54 2.30 12.14
CA ASN A 23 -9.00 3.64 11.76
C ASN A 23 -9.55 3.71 10.34
N SER A 24 -9.45 2.63 9.56
CA SER A 24 -10.00 2.58 8.22
C SER A 24 -11.43 2.06 8.24
N GLU A 25 -12.27 2.51 7.31
CA GLU A 25 -13.67 2.07 7.20
C GLU A 25 -13.77 0.56 7.00
N ASP A 26 -12.90 0.00 6.20
CA ASP A 26 -12.88 -1.43 5.89
C ASP A 26 -11.96 -2.23 6.82
N GLY A 27 -11.36 -1.59 7.81
CA GLY A 27 -10.43 -2.23 8.74
C GLY A 27 -9.07 -2.60 8.18
N LEU A 28 -8.74 -2.12 6.98
CA LEU A 28 -7.48 -2.44 6.30
C LEU A 28 -6.71 -1.18 5.94
N HIS A 29 -5.37 -1.30 5.87
CA HIS A 29 -4.53 -0.23 5.38
C HIS A 29 -4.85 0.10 3.91
N PRO A 30 -4.63 1.35 3.47
CA PRO A 30 -4.96 1.76 2.10
C PRO A 30 -3.99 1.27 1.05
N TYR A 31 -2.92 0.56 1.42
CA TYR A 31 -1.92 0.07 0.47
C TYR A 31 -1.48 -1.35 0.82
N HIS A 32 -0.98 -2.08 -0.19
CA HIS A 32 -0.58 -3.49 -0.05
C HIS A 32 0.59 -3.64 0.92
N LYS A 33 0.64 -4.79 1.60
CA LYS A 33 1.68 -5.13 2.57
C LYS A 33 3.09 -4.93 2.05
N ASP A 34 3.36 -5.30 0.80
CA ASP A 34 4.69 -5.20 0.22
C ASP A 34 5.18 -3.76 0.19
N PHE A 35 4.30 -2.83 -0.17
CA PHE A 35 4.62 -1.41 -0.17
C PHE A 35 4.75 -0.85 1.24
N ASP A 36 3.94 -1.32 2.16
CA ASP A 36 4.05 -0.91 3.56
C ASP A 36 5.38 -1.37 4.16
N ASN A 37 5.78 -2.61 3.90
CA ASN A 37 7.07 -3.15 4.36
C ASN A 37 8.24 -2.38 3.74
N PHE A 38 8.17 -2.10 2.44
CA PHE A 38 9.19 -1.31 1.77
C PHE A 38 9.31 0.08 2.39
N ARG A 39 8.18 0.72 2.68
CA ARG A 39 8.14 2.03 3.31
C ARG A 39 8.83 2.02 4.68
N ARG A 40 8.54 0.99 5.49
CA ARG A 40 9.12 0.85 6.83
C ARG A 40 10.62 0.60 6.80
N VAL A 41 11.05 -0.30 5.93
CA VAL A 41 12.47 -0.69 5.82
C VAL A 41 13.32 0.50 5.34
N THR A 42 12.80 1.28 4.39
CA THR A 42 13.51 2.43 3.84
C THR A 42 13.28 3.72 4.63
N ASN A 43 12.36 3.69 5.60
CA ASN A 43 11.93 4.86 6.35
C ASN A 43 11.40 5.98 5.43
N ALA A 44 10.81 5.59 4.30
CA ALA A 44 10.27 6.50 3.32
C ALA A 44 8.81 6.85 3.62
N SER A 45 8.34 8.00 3.15
CA SER A 45 6.93 8.36 3.21
C SER A 45 6.14 7.64 2.12
N VAL A 46 4.81 7.59 2.26
CA VAL A 46 3.92 7.01 1.25
C VAL A 46 4.11 7.72 -0.09
N GLU A 47 4.26 9.04 -0.07
CA GLU A 47 4.46 9.82 -1.29
C GLU A 47 5.76 9.48 -1.99
N GLN A 48 6.83 9.26 -1.23
CA GLN A 48 8.12 8.87 -1.80
C GLN A 48 8.03 7.51 -2.48
N VAL A 49 7.38 6.54 -1.82
CA VAL A 49 7.20 5.21 -2.40
C VAL A 49 6.34 5.30 -3.67
N ARG A 50 5.28 6.10 -3.64
CA ARG A 50 4.41 6.29 -4.80
C ARG A 50 5.17 6.87 -5.99
N LYS A 51 6.04 7.85 -5.75
CA LYS A 51 6.87 8.43 -6.81
C LYS A 51 7.81 7.40 -7.42
N LEU A 52 8.43 6.55 -6.58
CA LEU A 52 9.32 5.50 -7.07
C LEU A 52 8.56 4.48 -7.93
N VAL A 53 7.37 4.09 -7.50
CA VAL A 53 6.53 3.15 -8.25
C VAL A 53 6.14 3.77 -9.60
N ASN A 54 5.77 5.04 -9.63
CA ASN A 54 5.42 5.74 -10.86
C ASN A 54 6.60 5.82 -11.84
N LEU A 55 7.81 6.03 -11.33
CA LEU A 55 9.01 6.04 -12.16
C LEU A 55 9.30 4.68 -12.78
N ILE A 56 9.06 3.60 -12.03
CA ILE A 56 9.27 2.23 -12.51
C ILE A 56 8.22 1.86 -13.56
N ASN A 57 6.97 2.31 -13.36
CA ASN A 57 5.84 1.94 -14.22
C ASN A 57 5.68 2.84 -15.45
N ASN A 58 6.45 3.89 -15.53
CA ASN A 58 6.50 4.74 -16.71
C ASN A 58 7.67 4.30 -17.59
#